data_b925dc0935619db84dc0f40a1e012f0e
#
_entry.id   b925dc0935619db84dc0f40a1e012f0e
#
_cell.length_a   1.000
_cell.length_b   1.000
_cell.length_c   1.000
_cell.angle_alpha   90.00
_cell.angle_beta   90.00
_cell.angle_gamma   90.00
#
_symmetry.space_group_name_H-M   'P 1'
#
loop_
_entity.id
_entity.type
_entity.pdbx_description
1 polymer ?
#
loop_
_entity_poly.entity_id
_entity_poly.type
_entity_poly.pdbx_seq_one_letter_code
_entity_poly.pdbx_strand_id
1 'polypeptide(L)'
;MVLAVLAAVSVSACTREPSAAPVPEGAGQGPEYVSGEEKNYVDGWVRIRLADDAGALRVGCFTRGAAESGNRAIDEAAARLGATEIRRVFAEGGRFAERRRRFGLHLWYDIRIGDDVPVTRAAGDLASVPGVSHVQPVYRIRWADNPRVLPAEYLYTPVRAKFADGAAPVNDPEIGKQWHYHNDGSAWAWKTGADINLFEAWEKFNAGRPEVIVAVVDMGVQYDQPDLAANMWVNEAELNGAPGVDDDGNGYVDDVYGYNFDKDTGAIEPGGHGTHCAGTIAAVNNNGIGVCGVAGGTGNGDGARIMSIQMDPGAADARYADAFAYAADNGAVITSNSWVLDMDAMPADVGAAIDYFNANAGTDENGVQTGPMKGGLCMFAAGNYNTSGPQYEGRIWYPAADDRVIAVTSMGPDYKKAD
;
A
#
# COMPACT_ATOMS: atom_id res chain seq x y z
N MET A 1 1.49 -12.75 19.45
CA MET A 1 1.21 -11.58 20.29
C MET A 1 1.34 -10.27 19.49
N VAL A 2 1.03 -10.35 18.20
CA VAL A 2 0.98 -9.20 17.26
C VAL A 2 -0.36 -8.43 17.38
N LEU A 3 -1.33 -9.00 18.12
CA LEU A 3 -2.69 -8.46 18.24
C LEU A 3 -2.81 -7.16 19.08
N ALA A 4 -1.79 -6.73 19.76
CA ALA A 4 -1.91 -5.63 20.72
C ALA A 4 -1.97 -4.23 20.10
N VAL A 5 -1.45 -4.05 18.89
CA VAL A 5 -1.56 -2.77 18.14
C VAL A 5 -2.93 -2.65 17.46
N LEU A 6 -3.68 -3.74 17.34
CA LEU A 6 -4.97 -3.83 16.64
C LEU A 6 -6.19 -3.69 17.57
N ALA A 7 -6.02 -3.71 18.90
CA ALA A 7 -7.14 -3.79 19.85
C ALA A 7 -7.87 -2.47 20.12
N ALA A 8 -7.53 -1.37 19.49
CA ALA A 8 -8.22 -0.10 19.66
C ALA A 8 -9.38 0.13 18.67
N VAL A 9 -9.66 -0.83 17.80
CA VAL A 9 -10.83 -0.79 16.92
C VAL A 9 -11.80 -1.87 17.39
N SER A 10 -12.91 -1.47 17.98
CA SER A 10 -14.01 -2.37 18.34
C SER A 10 -14.63 -2.94 17.07
N VAL A 11 -14.17 -4.11 16.65
CA VAL A 11 -14.77 -4.88 15.57
C VAL A 11 -15.75 -5.88 16.18
N SER A 12 -17.03 -5.68 15.93
CA SER A 12 -18.04 -6.73 16.11
C SER A 12 -17.86 -7.73 14.98
N ALA A 13 -17.09 -8.79 15.21
CA ALA A 13 -16.86 -9.84 14.24
C ALA A 13 -18.06 -10.77 14.20
N CYS A 14 -18.81 -10.74 13.12
CA CYS A 14 -19.65 -11.88 12.72
C CYS A 14 -18.77 -12.95 12.10
N THR A 15 -18.60 -14.07 12.79
CA THR A 15 -17.99 -15.27 12.25
C THR A 15 -18.87 -15.86 11.15
N ARG A 16 -18.39 -15.81 9.90
CA ARG A 16 -18.84 -16.65 8.80
C ARG A 16 -17.66 -17.46 8.28
N GLU A 17 -17.84 -18.76 8.19
CA GLU A 17 -16.90 -19.65 7.52
C GLU A 17 -16.73 -19.24 6.05
N PRO A 18 -15.50 -19.36 5.47
CA PRO A 18 -15.27 -19.00 4.09
C PRO A 18 -15.92 -20.05 3.17
N SER A 19 -17.07 -19.74 2.61
CA SER A 19 -17.55 -20.43 1.41
C SER A 19 -16.90 -19.78 0.22
N ALA A 20 -16.16 -20.55 -0.58
CA ALA A 20 -15.69 -20.11 -1.88
C ALA A 20 -16.90 -19.63 -2.71
N ALA A 21 -17.01 -18.33 -2.91
CA ALA A 21 -17.98 -17.77 -3.81
C ALA A 21 -17.55 -18.07 -5.25
N PRO A 22 -18.46 -18.56 -6.12
CA PRO A 22 -18.15 -18.74 -7.53
C PRO A 22 -17.87 -17.38 -8.18
N VAL A 23 -16.83 -17.33 -8.99
CA VAL A 23 -16.54 -16.21 -9.89
C VAL A 23 -17.79 -15.99 -10.76
N PRO A 24 -18.36 -14.77 -10.83
CA PRO A 24 -19.51 -14.53 -11.69
C PRO A 24 -19.11 -14.75 -13.14
N GLU A 25 -19.73 -15.71 -13.80
CA GLU A 25 -19.76 -15.80 -15.25
C GLU A 25 -20.58 -14.59 -15.78
N GLY A 26 -19.90 -13.64 -16.37
CA GLY A 26 -20.52 -12.50 -17.04
C GLY A 26 -19.46 -11.49 -17.40
N ALA A 27 -18.85 -11.64 -18.59
CA ALA A 27 -18.21 -10.53 -19.29
C ALA A 27 -19.33 -9.50 -19.62
N GLY A 28 -19.73 -8.72 -18.62
CA GLY A 28 -20.69 -7.64 -18.69
C GLY A 28 -19.96 -6.32 -18.56
N GLN A 29 -20.04 -5.53 -19.60
CA GLN A 29 -19.88 -4.09 -19.71
C GLN A 29 -19.17 -3.42 -18.52
N GLY A 30 -17.95 -2.94 -18.77
CA GLY A 30 -17.25 -2.09 -17.82
C GLY A 30 -18.11 -0.88 -17.42
N PRO A 31 -17.85 -0.26 -16.27
CA PRO A 31 -18.69 0.80 -15.72
C PRO A 31 -18.92 1.92 -16.72
N GLU A 32 -20.19 2.31 -16.86
CA GLU A 32 -20.63 3.38 -17.73
C GLU A 32 -20.04 4.72 -17.27
N TYR A 33 -19.32 5.38 -18.12
CA TYR A 33 -18.58 6.60 -17.84
C TYR A 33 -19.53 7.81 -17.79
N VAL A 34 -19.58 8.51 -16.66
CA VAL A 34 -20.26 9.81 -16.57
C VAL A 34 -19.32 10.87 -17.14
N SER A 35 -19.73 11.49 -18.25
CA SER A 35 -18.94 12.51 -18.95
C SER A 35 -18.70 13.73 -18.08
N GLY A 36 -17.42 14.05 -17.81
CA GLY A 36 -16.98 15.26 -17.12
C GLY A 36 -16.04 15.06 -15.94
N GLU A 37 -15.83 13.82 -15.45
CA GLU A 37 -14.86 13.51 -14.40
C GLU A 37 -13.52 13.07 -14.99
N GLU A 38 -12.44 13.35 -14.24
CA GLU A 38 -11.10 12.88 -14.59
C GLU A 38 -11.10 11.35 -14.65
N LYS A 39 -10.58 10.79 -15.75
CA LYS A 39 -10.52 9.33 -15.94
C LYS A 39 -9.80 8.67 -14.78
N ASN A 40 -10.37 7.63 -14.20
CA ASN A 40 -9.78 6.84 -13.14
C ASN A 40 -8.73 5.81 -13.63
N TYR A 41 -8.32 5.90 -14.89
CA TYR A 41 -7.32 5.02 -15.50
C TYR A 41 -6.30 5.79 -16.35
N VAL A 42 -5.18 5.14 -16.61
CA VAL A 42 -4.08 5.66 -17.42
C VAL A 42 -4.38 5.44 -18.90
N ASP A 43 -4.37 6.52 -19.69
CA ASP A 43 -4.52 6.43 -21.14
C ASP A 43 -3.31 5.70 -21.77
N GLY A 44 -3.60 4.97 -22.84
CA GLY A 44 -2.58 4.27 -23.62
C GLY A 44 -2.10 2.95 -23.03
N TRP A 45 -2.65 2.48 -21.90
CA TRP A 45 -2.28 1.24 -21.27
C TRP A 45 -3.46 0.33 -20.98
N VAL A 46 -3.31 -0.95 -21.28
CA VAL A 46 -4.27 -2.01 -20.94
C VAL A 46 -3.55 -3.14 -20.23
N ARG A 47 -4.10 -3.59 -19.11
CA ARG A 47 -3.61 -4.72 -18.31
C ARG A 47 -4.34 -5.98 -18.69
N ILE A 48 -3.58 -7.05 -18.92
CA ILE A 48 -4.12 -8.39 -19.20
C ILE A 48 -3.59 -9.40 -18.19
N ARG A 49 -4.39 -10.45 -17.94
CA ARG A 49 -3.93 -11.69 -17.32
C ARG A 49 -4.09 -12.82 -18.33
N LEU A 50 -3.05 -13.62 -18.47
CA LEU A 50 -3.11 -14.83 -19.27
C LEU A 50 -3.84 -15.97 -18.54
N ALA A 51 -4.32 -16.93 -19.28
CA ALA A 51 -4.79 -18.19 -18.71
C ALA A 51 -3.64 -18.98 -18.08
N ASP A 52 -3.94 -19.82 -17.10
CA ASP A 52 -2.93 -20.51 -16.27
C ASP A 52 -2.06 -21.49 -17.09
N ASP A 53 -2.56 -21.99 -18.22
CA ASP A 53 -1.87 -22.86 -19.16
C ASP A 53 -1.13 -22.09 -20.27
N ALA A 54 -1.22 -20.78 -20.30
CA ALA A 54 -0.54 -19.95 -21.28
C ALA A 54 0.95 -19.80 -20.93
N GLY A 55 1.78 -19.84 -21.96
CA GLY A 55 3.21 -19.54 -21.81
C GLY A 55 3.46 -18.06 -21.47
N ALA A 56 4.57 -17.79 -20.78
CA ALA A 56 4.97 -16.42 -20.48
C ALA A 56 5.27 -15.62 -21.76
N LEU A 57 4.87 -14.34 -21.77
CA LEU A 57 5.19 -13.45 -22.89
C LEU A 57 6.62 -12.94 -22.79
N ARG A 58 7.23 -12.71 -23.96
CA ARG A 58 8.43 -11.87 -24.06
C ARG A 58 8.01 -10.41 -23.84
N VAL A 59 8.79 -9.72 -23.03
CA VAL A 59 8.56 -8.30 -22.69
C VAL A 59 9.57 -7.41 -23.41
N GLY A 60 9.20 -6.18 -23.70
CA GLY A 60 10.08 -5.20 -24.33
C GLY A 60 9.31 -4.16 -25.14
N CYS A 61 10.10 -3.23 -25.68
CA CYS A 61 9.61 -2.20 -26.62
C CYS A 61 9.70 -2.69 -28.05
N PHE A 62 8.69 -2.40 -28.84
CA PHE A 62 8.59 -2.86 -30.23
C PHE A 62 8.37 -1.66 -31.17
N THR A 63 8.69 -1.85 -32.43
CA THR A 63 8.17 -0.93 -33.47
C THR A 63 6.64 -1.02 -33.50
N ARG A 64 5.94 0.09 -33.64
CA ARG A 64 4.47 0.13 -33.63
C ARG A 64 3.88 -0.96 -34.54
N GLY A 65 3.06 -1.81 -33.96
CA GLY A 65 2.41 -2.91 -34.67
C GLY A 65 3.28 -4.13 -34.96
N ALA A 66 4.51 -4.22 -34.42
CA ALA A 66 5.43 -5.32 -34.60
C ALA A 66 5.78 -6.02 -33.27
N ALA A 67 4.77 -6.29 -32.42
CA ALA A 67 4.97 -7.00 -31.16
C ALA A 67 5.44 -8.45 -31.46
N GLU A 68 6.41 -8.92 -30.69
CA GLU A 68 7.00 -10.25 -30.75
C GLU A 68 6.97 -10.93 -29.37
N SER A 69 5.78 -11.00 -28.78
CA SER A 69 5.59 -11.57 -27.44
C SER A 69 5.84 -13.07 -27.38
N GLY A 70 5.89 -13.74 -28.53
CA GLY A 70 5.96 -15.18 -28.63
C GLY A 70 4.58 -15.87 -28.59
N ASN A 71 3.50 -15.09 -28.43
CA ASN A 71 2.12 -15.55 -28.54
C ASN A 71 1.46 -14.89 -29.77
N ARG A 72 1.25 -15.67 -30.82
CA ARG A 72 0.76 -15.16 -32.08
C ARG A 72 -0.57 -14.44 -32.00
N ALA A 73 -1.50 -14.92 -31.19
CA ALA A 73 -2.82 -14.30 -31.05
C ALA A 73 -2.72 -12.90 -30.37
N ILE A 74 -1.84 -12.78 -29.37
CA ILE A 74 -1.54 -11.51 -28.70
C ILE A 74 -0.79 -10.57 -29.65
N ASP A 75 0.20 -11.08 -30.41
CA ASP A 75 0.96 -10.27 -31.38
C ASP A 75 0.04 -9.69 -32.48
N GLU A 76 -0.90 -10.50 -33.00
CA GLU A 76 -1.89 -10.04 -33.98
C GLU A 76 -2.86 -8.99 -33.38
N ALA A 77 -3.26 -9.13 -32.10
CA ALA A 77 -4.09 -8.14 -31.43
C ALA A 77 -3.31 -6.86 -31.15
N ALA A 78 -2.10 -6.99 -30.61
CA ALA A 78 -1.19 -5.87 -30.34
C ALA A 78 -0.90 -5.08 -31.64
N ALA A 79 -0.69 -5.75 -32.76
CA ALA A 79 -0.50 -5.10 -34.06
C ALA A 79 -1.71 -4.25 -34.47
N ARG A 80 -2.94 -4.79 -34.33
CA ARG A 80 -4.18 -4.03 -34.63
C ARG A 80 -4.36 -2.81 -33.72
N LEU A 81 -3.90 -2.92 -32.48
CA LEU A 81 -3.98 -1.84 -31.48
C LEU A 81 -2.80 -0.86 -31.55
N GLY A 82 -1.86 -1.07 -32.50
CA GLY A 82 -0.68 -0.24 -32.64
C GLY A 82 0.22 -0.28 -31.41
N ALA A 83 0.30 -1.42 -30.73
CA ALA A 83 1.08 -1.57 -29.51
C ALA A 83 2.57 -1.34 -29.75
N THR A 84 3.23 -0.76 -28.75
CA THR A 84 4.66 -0.40 -28.78
C THR A 84 5.46 -1.03 -27.65
N GLU A 85 4.80 -1.55 -26.62
CA GLU A 85 5.46 -2.14 -25.46
C GLU A 85 4.59 -3.22 -24.81
N ILE A 86 5.22 -4.25 -24.31
CA ILE A 86 4.64 -5.22 -23.38
C ILE A 86 5.59 -5.32 -22.19
N ARG A 87 5.07 -5.16 -20.98
CA ARG A 87 5.85 -5.25 -19.75
C ARG A 87 5.14 -6.12 -18.71
N ARG A 88 5.87 -6.63 -17.73
CA ARG A 88 5.31 -7.35 -16.60
C ARG A 88 4.67 -6.37 -15.61
N VAL A 89 3.56 -6.76 -15.00
CA VAL A 89 2.96 -6.05 -13.87
C VAL A 89 3.74 -6.33 -12.59
N PHE A 90 4.13 -7.59 -12.40
CA PHE A 90 4.93 -8.06 -11.28
C PHE A 90 6.33 -8.42 -11.75
N ALA A 91 7.35 -8.03 -10.99
CA ALA A 91 8.71 -8.50 -11.21
C ALA A 91 8.77 -10.04 -11.09
N GLU A 92 9.79 -10.66 -11.67
CA GLU A 92 9.95 -12.12 -11.56
C GLU A 92 10.18 -12.59 -10.12
N GLY A 93 10.73 -11.70 -9.26
CA GLY A 93 10.88 -11.95 -7.84
C GLY A 93 12.10 -12.80 -7.46
N GLY A 94 13.09 -12.91 -8.35
CA GLY A 94 14.36 -13.56 -8.07
C GLY A 94 14.18 -14.92 -7.38
N ARG A 95 14.74 -15.09 -6.18
CA ARG A 95 14.60 -16.30 -5.34
C ARG A 95 13.15 -16.65 -5.00
N PHE A 96 12.23 -15.70 -5.06
CA PHE A 96 10.80 -15.90 -4.79
C PHE A 96 9.98 -16.25 -6.06
N ALA A 97 10.59 -16.35 -7.22
CA ALA A 97 9.93 -16.55 -8.51
C ALA A 97 8.95 -17.73 -8.52
N GLU A 98 9.32 -18.86 -7.92
CA GLU A 98 8.47 -20.05 -7.85
C GLU A 98 7.22 -19.80 -6.99
N ARG A 99 7.35 -19.09 -5.88
CA ARG A 99 6.25 -18.69 -5.01
C ARG A 99 5.30 -17.74 -5.74
N ARG A 100 5.82 -16.72 -6.44
CA ARG A 100 5.04 -15.78 -7.26
C ARG A 100 4.30 -16.49 -8.41
N ARG A 101 4.94 -17.50 -9.02
CA ARG A 101 4.29 -18.32 -10.08
C ARG A 101 3.10 -19.11 -9.55
N ARG A 102 3.19 -19.71 -8.38
CA ARG A 102 2.07 -20.44 -7.75
C ARG A 102 0.84 -19.57 -7.50
N PHE A 103 1.02 -18.25 -7.33
CA PHE A 103 -0.07 -17.28 -7.22
C PHE A 103 -0.47 -16.67 -8.57
N GLY A 104 0.13 -17.09 -9.68
CA GLY A 104 -0.20 -16.60 -11.01
C GLY A 104 0.25 -15.17 -11.28
N LEU A 105 1.13 -14.57 -10.44
CA LEU A 105 1.59 -13.20 -10.61
C LEU A 105 2.38 -13.02 -11.93
N HIS A 106 3.06 -14.06 -12.39
CA HIS A 106 3.83 -14.07 -13.65
C HIS A 106 2.95 -13.97 -14.91
N LEU A 107 1.63 -14.11 -14.77
CA LEU A 107 0.68 -14.10 -15.89
C LEU A 107 0.14 -12.70 -16.21
N TRP A 108 0.51 -11.68 -15.44
CA TRP A 108 0.02 -10.32 -15.59
C TRP A 108 0.96 -9.45 -16.41
N TYR A 109 0.40 -8.79 -17.43
CA TYR A 109 1.14 -7.92 -18.34
C TYR A 109 0.38 -6.63 -18.64
N ASP A 110 1.12 -5.53 -18.79
CA ASP A 110 0.63 -4.27 -19.34
C ASP A 110 1.05 -4.18 -20.82
N ILE A 111 0.12 -3.71 -21.65
CA ILE A 111 0.33 -3.48 -23.07
C ILE A 111 0.16 -1.98 -23.34
N ARG A 112 1.20 -1.33 -23.84
CA ARG A 112 1.15 0.04 -24.34
C ARG A 112 0.52 0.04 -25.71
N ILE A 113 -0.70 0.58 -25.84
CA ILE A 113 -1.44 0.70 -27.09
C ILE A 113 -1.17 2.04 -27.81
N GLY A 114 -1.56 2.17 -29.08
CA GLY A 114 -1.40 3.41 -29.82
C GLY A 114 -2.22 4.55 -29.20
N ASP A 115 -1.67 5.76 -29.21
CA ASP A 115 -2.29 6.94 -28.58
C ASP A 115 -3.66 7.32 -29.18
N ASP A 116 -3.96 6.86 -30.37
CA ASP A 116 -5.22 7.03 -31.10
C ASP A 116 -6.25 5.93 -30.78
N VAL A 117 -5.92 4.95 -29.94
CA VAL A 117 -6.80 3.83 -29.59
C VAL A 117 -7.40 4.05 -28.20
N PRO A 118 -8.74 4.14 -28.07
CA PRO A 118 -9.38 4.22 -26.76
C PRO A 118 -9.12 2.96 -25.93
N VAL A 119 -8.76 3.13 -24.65
CA VAL A 119 -8.46 2.05 -23.69
C VAL A 119 -9.62 1.06 -23.59
N THR A 120 -10.87 1.55 -23.55
CA THR A 120 -12.07 0.70 -23.45
C THR A 120 -12.26 -0.19 -24.70
N ARG A 121 -11.96 0.33 -25.89
CA ARG A 121 -11.97 -0.47 -27.11
C ARG A 121 -10.88 -1.53 -27.11
N ALA A 122 -9.65 -1.13 -26.75
CA ALA A 122 -8.52 -2.06 -26.70
C ALA A 122 -8.76 -3.18 -25.68
N ALA A 123 -9.37 -2.86 -24.53
CA ALA A 123 -9.75 -3.87 -23.53
C ALA A 123 -10.76 -4.88 -24.11
N GLY A 124 -11.77 -4.43 -24.85
CA GLY A 124 -12.73 -5.30 -25.53
C GLY A 124 -12.07 -6.21 -26.58
N ASP A 125 -11.16 -5.64 -27.40
CA ASP A 125 -10.44 -6.39 -28.42
C ASP A 125 -9.54 -7.46 -27.79
N LEU A 126 -8.81 -7.13 -26.71
CA LEU A 126 -7.93 -8.05 -26.00
C LEU A 126 -8.68 -9.14 -25.21
N ALA A 127 -9.86 -8.83 -24.68
CA ALA A 127 -10.70 -9.81 -23.98
C ALA A 127 -11.16 -10.97 -24.89
N SER A 128 -11.16 -10.74 -26.21
CA SER A 128 -11.51 -11.75 -27.20
C SER A 128 -10.35 -12.60 -27.67
N VAL A 129 -9.13 -12.35 -27.18
CA VAL A 129 -7.90 -13.04 -27.60
C VAL A 129 -7.79 -14.40 -26.88
N PRO A 130 -7.63 -15.52 -27.62
CA PRO A 130 -7.41 -16.82 -27.01
C PRO A 130 -6.18 -16.82 -26.09
N GLY A 131 -6.33 -17.36 -24.88
CA GLY A 131 -5.28 -17.40 -23.86
C GLY A 131 -5.23 -16.15 -22.96
N VAL A 132 -6.09 -15.17 -23.16
CA VAL A 132 -6.31 -14.06 -22.21
C VAL A 132 -7.50 -14.42 -21.31
N SER A 133 -7.27 -14.43 -19.99
CA SER A 133 -8.29 -14.80 -19.00
C SER A 133 -8.95 -13.57 -18.34
N HIS A 134 -8.26 -12.45 -18.32
CA HIS A 134 -8.79 -11.20 -17.76
C HIS A 134 -8.17 -9.98 -18.46
N VAL A 135 -8.96 -8.92 -18.59
CA VAL A 135 -8.52 -7.63 -19.14
C VAL A 135 -9.12 -6.49 -18.33
N GLN A 136 -8.31 -5.51 -18.02
CA GLN A 136 -8.74 -4.31 -17.34
C GLN A 136 -7.91 -3.09 -17.78
N PRO A 137 -8.39 -1.85 -17.61
CA PRO A 137 -7.53 -0.66 -17.66
C PRO A 137 -6.45 -0.71 -16.58
N VAL A 138 -5.37 0.04 -16.76
CA VAL A 138 -4.44 0.35 -15.68
C VAL A 138 -5.04 1.49 -14.86
N TYR A 139 -5.55 1.19 -13.67
CA TYR A 139 -6.26 2.17 -12.86
C TYR A 139 -5.30 3.11 -12.13
N ARG A 140 -5.76 4.35 -11.87
CA ARG A 140 -5.03 5.34 -11.07
C ARG A 140 -5.36 5.18 -9.61
N ILE A 141 -4.36 5.20 -8.75
CA ILE A 141 -4.57 5.40 -7.32
C ILE A 141 -4.77 6.90 -7.05
N ARG A 142 -5.42 7.22 -5.94
CA ARG A 142 -5.54 8.58 -5.41
C ARG A 142 -5.09 8.58 -3.96
N TRP A 143 -4.40 9.62 -3.55
CA TRP A 143 -4.12 9.78 -2.12
C TRP A 143 -5.43 9.92 -1.37
N ALA A 144 -5.50 9.30 -0.19
CA ALA A 144 -6.61 9.50 0.72
C ALA A 144 -6.56 10.90 1.37
N ASP A 145 -5.73 11.77 0.84
CA ASP A 145 -5.54 13.15 1.30
C ASP A 145 -6.66 14.06 0.84
N ASN A 146 -7.19 14.82 1.78
CA ASN A 146 -7.93 16.04 1.47
C ASN A 146 -7.21 17.21 2.13
N PRO A 147 -6.51 18.07 1.38
CA PRO A 147 -5.91 19.27 1.91
C PRO A 147 -6.99 20.29 2.28
N ARG A 148 -7.86 19.96 3.24
CA ARG A 148 -8.62 21.00 3.92
C ARG A 148 -7.63 21.83 4.72
N VAL A 149 -7.53 23.07 4.33
CA VAL A 149 -7.01 24.10 5.24
C VAL A 149 -8.05 24.19 6.36
N LEU A 150 -7.81 23.49 7.46
CA LEU A 150 -8.60 23.68 8.66
C LEU A 150 -8.52 25.16 9.02
N PRO A 151 -9.62 25.80 9.43
CA PRO A 151 -9.58 27.15 9.95
C PRO A 151 -8.48 27.26 11.02
N ALA A 152 -7.75 28.38 11.03
CA ALA A 152 -6.59 28.56 11.92
C ALA A 152 -6.91 28.31 13.42
N GLU A 153 -8.16 28.44 13.82
CA GLU A 153 -8.67 28.09 15.15
C GLU A 153 -8.62 26.58 15.47
N TYR A 154 -8.60 25.70 14.46
CA TYR A 154 -8.41 24.27 14.63
C TYR A 154 -6.94 23.85 14.53
N LEU A 155 -6.10 24.69 13.94
CA LEU A 155 -4.70 24.38 13.69
C LEU A 155 -3.78 24.69 14.86
N TYR A 156 -4.20 25.50 15.84
CA TYR A 156 -3.29 25.94 16.90
C TYR A 156 -4.00 26.39 18.18
N THR A 157 -4.50 25.47 18.95
CA THR A 157 -4.35 25.60 20.40
C THR A 157 -3.27 24.58 20.76
N PRO A 158 -2.09 24.98 21.26
CA PRO A 158 -1.12 24.02 21.77
C PRO A 158 -1.69 23.46 23.08
N VAL A 159 -2.57 22.49 22.97
CA VAL A 159 -3.06 21.74 24.11
C VAL A 159 -1.99 20.72 24.40
N ARG A 160 -1.22 20.97 25.44
CA ARG A 160 -0.36 19.94 26.00
C ARG A 160 -1.27 19.00 26.79
N ALA A 161 -1.32 17.73 26.39
CA ALA A 161 -1.92 16.69 27.18
C ALA A 161 -1.37 16.79 28.63
N LYS A 162 -2.24 16.84 29.62
CA LYS A 162 -1.86 16.83 31.03
C LYS A 162 -1.82 15.37 31.45
N PHE A 163 -0.64 14.85 31.70
CA PHE A 163 -0.50 13.53 32.27
C PHE A 163 -0.85 13.55 33.76
N ALA A 164 -1.52 12.50 34.26
CA ALA A 164 -2.07 12.45 35.60
C ALA A 164 -1.04 12.74 36.70
N ASP A 165 0.20 12.35 36.50
CA ASP A 165 1.34 12.57 37.42
C ASP A 165 2.26 13.71 36.99
N GLY A 166 1.85 14.52 36.00
CA GLY A 166 2.59 15.68 35.52
C GLY A 166 3.79 15.39 34.61
N ALA A 167 4.11 14.12 34.35
CA ALA A 167 5.18 13.70 33.45
C ALA A 167 4.60 12.88 32.28
N ALA A 168 5.07 13.15 31.05
CA ALA A 168 4.79 12.29 29.91
C ALA A 168 5.51 10.93 30.12
N PRO A 169 4.96 9.82 29.61
CA PRO A 169 5.61 8.51 29.71
C PRO A 169 6.90 8.40 28.89
N VAL A 170 7.18 9.40 28.05
CA VAL A 170 8.31 9.49 27.14
C VAL A 170 8.94 10.88 27.19
N ASN A 171 10.16 11.05 26.73
CA ASN A 171 10.91 12.30 26.79
C ASN A 171 10.87 13.13 25.51
N ASP A 172 10.09 12.70 24.49
CA ASP A 172 9.99 13.34 23.19
C ASP A 172 9.23 14.65 23.30
N PRO A 173 9.80 15.78 22.82
CA PRO A 173 9.29 17.12 23.18
C PRO A 173 7.92 17.43 22.60
N GLU A 174 7.52 16.81 21.50
CA GLU A 174 6.27 17.06 20.79
C GLU A 174 5.11 16.14 21.22
N ILE A 175 5.35 15.20 22.16
CA ILE A 175 4.32 14.26 22.64
C ILE A 175 3.03 14.94 23.07
N GLY A 176 3.13 16.11 23.68
CA GLY A 176 1.96 16.89 24.11
C GLY A 176 1.08 17.40 22.96
N LYS A 177 1.56 17.36 21.70
CA LYS A 177 0.77 17.72 20.52
C LYS A 177 0.06 16.52 19.90
N GLN A 178 0.44 15.30 20.30
CA GLN A 178 -0.12 14.04 19.80
C GLN A 178 -1.36 13.63 20.63
N TRP A 179 -2.41 14.47 20.61
CA TRP A 179 -3.62 14.32 21.41
C TRP A 179 -4.30 12.96 21.22
N HIS A 180 -4.12 12.34 20.07
CA HIS A 180 -4.70 11.06 19.72
C HIS A 180 -4.09 9.88 20.52
N TYR A 181 -3.00 10.09 21.23
CA TYR A 181 -2.42 9.11 22.14
C TYR A 181 -3.00 9.19 23.55
N HIS A 182 -3.34 10.42 23.99
CA HIS A 182 -3.97 10.69 25.26
C HIS A 182 -4.74 12.02 25.22
N ASN A 183 -6.06 11.94 25.21
CA ASN A 183 -6.97 13.07 25.17
C ASN A 183 -7.58 13.30 26.55
N ASP A 184 -7.08 14.28 27.29
CA ASP A 184 -7.55 14.66 28.63
C ASP A 184 -8.82 15.53 28.61
N GLY A 185 -9.35 15.88 27.43
CA GLY A 185 -10.52 16.73 27.26
C GLY A 185 -10.26 18.21 27.57
N SER A 186 -9.00 18.65 27.71
CA SER A 186 -8.68 20.02 28.12
C SER A 186 -8.88 21.08 27.04
N ALA A 187 -8.97 20.67 25.76
CA ALA A 187 -9.26 21.57 24.67
C ALA A 187 -10.76 21.74 24.44
N TRP A 188 -11.13 22.87 23.84
CA TRP A 188 -12.52 23.18 23.55
C TRP A 188 -13.15 22.10 22.65
N ALA A 189 -14.35 21.65 23.05
CA ALA A 189 -15.10 20.57 22.38
C ALA A 189 -14.47 19.17 22.41
N TRP A 190 -13.29 18.99 22.99
CA TRP A 190 -12.68 17.66 23.14
C TRP A 190 -13.36 16.87 24.25
N LYS A 191 -13.36 15.58 24.13
CA LYS A 191 -13.90 14.64 25.13
C LYS A 191 -12.80 13.75 25.66
N THR A 192 -12.65 13.75 26.97
CA THR A 192 -11.71 12.85 27.64
C THR A 192 -11.84 11.42 27.15
N GLY A 193 -10.73 10.80 26.79
CA GLY A 193 -10.65 9.43 26.33
C GLY A 193 -11.05 9.23 24.86
N ALA A 194 -11.34 10.29 24.09
CA ALA A 194 -11.48 10.20 22.65
C ALA A 194 -10.09 10.11 21.99
N ASP A 195 -9.40 9.01 22.21
CA ASP A 195 -8.04 8.69 21.79
C ASP A 195 -7.88 7.17 21.55
N ILE A 196 -6.67 6.72 21.30
CA ILE A 196 -6.36 5.30 21.02
C ILE A 196 -5.90 4.52 22.27
N ASN A 197 -5.94 5.12 23.46
CA ASN A 197 -5.45 4.55 24.73
C ASN A 197 -4.02 3.99 24.63
N LEU A 198 -3.12 4.73 23.97
CA LEU A 198 -1.80 4.23 23.63
C LEU A 198 -0.95 3.92 24.87
N PHE A 199 -0.98 4.76 25.88
CA PHE A 199 -0.15 4.59 27.07
C PHE A 199 -0.58 3.37 27.89
N GLU A 200 -1.86 3.12 28.01
CA GLU A 200 -2.40 1.91 28.63
C GLU A 200 -2.05 0.65 27.84
N ALA A 201 -1.96 0.78 26.50
CA ALA A 201 -1.50 -0.30 25.65
C ALA A 201 0.00 -0.61 25.87
N TRP A 202 0.84 0.42 26.00
CA TRP A 202 2.27 0.24 26.29
C TRP A 202 2.54 -0.38 27.66
N GLU A 203 1.73 -0.03 28.69
CA GLU A 203 1.82 -0.67 30.02
C GLU A 203 1.51 -2.18 29.97
N LYS A 204 0.58 -2.59 29.13
CA LYS A 204 0.11 -3.99 29.05
C LYS A 204 0.93 -4.85 28.08
N PHE A 205 1.51 -4.23 27.06
CA PHE A 205 2.19 -4.92 25.97
C PHE A 205 3.62 -4.40 25.82
N ASN A 206 3.92 -3.80 24.68
CA ASN A 206 5.17 -3.11 24.40
C ASN A 206 4.93 -2.02 23.35
N ALA A 207 5.90 -1.14 23.22
CA ALA A 207 5.86 -0.02 22.28
C ALA A 207 6.41 -0.38 20.88
N GLY A 208 6.40 -1.62 20.49
CA GLY A 208 6.93 -2.10 19.22
C GLY A 208 7.95 -3.22 19.37
N ARG A 209 8.36 -3.80 18.25
CA ARG A 209 9.44 -4.81 18.17
C ARG A 209 10.10 -4.75 16.79
N PRO A 210 11.43 -4.90 16.69
CA PRO A 210 12.16 -4.81 15.43
C PRO A 210 11.84 -5.94 14.44
N GLU A 211 11.29 -7.08 14.92
CA GLU A 211 10.85 -8.15 14.04
C GLU A 211 9.56 -7.83 13.28
N VAL A 212 8.82 -6.78 13.71
CA VAL A 212 7.63 -6.30 13.02
C VAL A 212 8.04 -5.27 11.98
N ILE A 213 8.01 -5.66 10.71
CA ILE A 213 8.29 -4.77 9.58
C ILE A 213 6.95 -4.29 9.02
N VAL A 214 6.80 -2.96 8.95
CA VAL A 214 5.64 -2.27 8.36
C VAL A 214 6.08 -1.62 7.06
N ALA A 215 5.54 -2.08 5.95
CA ALA A 215 5.73 -1.45 4.66
C ALA A 215 4.78 -0.23 4.53
N VAL A 216 5.34 0.96 4.45
CA VAL A 216 4.61 2.21 4.18
C VAL A 216 4.56 2.40 2.67
N VAL A 217 3.39 2.10 2.09
CA VAL A 217 3.14 2.17 0.65
C VAL A 217 2.57 3.55 0.34
N ASP A 218 3.44 4.50 0.03
CA ASP A 218 3.15 5.92 0.01
C ASP A 218 4.10 6.67 -0.97
N MET A 219 4.17 7.99 -0.91
CA MET A 219 5.05 8.81 -1.78
C MET A 219 6.53 8.81 -1.37
N GLY A 220 6.98 7.82 -0.61
CA GLY A 220 8.34 7.70 -0.09
C GLY A 220 8.48 8.23 1.33
N VAL A 221 9.46 7.69 2.06
CA VAL A 221 9.79 8.06 3.43
C VAL A 221 11.17 8.69 3.45
N GLN A 222 11.34 9.79 4.15
CA GLN A 222 12.64 10.36 4.44
C GLN A 222 13.38 9.46 5.46
N TYR A 223 14.09 8.47 4.95
CA TYR A 223 14.75 7.43 5.75
C TYR A 223 15.88 7.93 6.65
N ASP A 224 16.47 9.08 6.33
CA ASP A 224 17.51 9.75 7.11
C ASP A 224 16.97 10.79 8.12
N GLN A 225 15.65 10.90 8.25
CA GLN A 225 15.01 11.80 9.22
C GLN A 225 15.41 11.35 10.63
N PRO A 226 15.99 12.26 11.46
CA PRO A 226 16.60 11.89 12.74
C PRO A 226 15.70 11.12 13.71
N ASP A 227 14.39 11.38 13.64
CA ASP A 227 13.39 10.74 14.49
C ASP A 227 12.87 9.40 13.92
N LEU A 228 13.29 8.99 12.73
CA LEU A 228 12.90 7.75 12.06
C LEU A 228 14.07 6.80 11.78
N ALA A 229 15.26 7.34 11.52
CA ALA A 229 16.39 6.61 10.95
C ALA A 229 16.72 5.31 11.69
N ALA A 230 16.66 5.30 13.03
CA ALA A 230 16.97 4.11 13.83
C ALA A 230 15.89 3.00 13.75
N ASN A 231 14.68 3.34 13.29
CA ASN A 231 13.58 2.41 13.11
C ASN A 231 13.30 2.10 11.62
N MET A 232 14.18 2.53 10.71
CA MET A 232 14.07 2.08 9.33
C MET A 232 14.44 0.60 9.19
N TRP A 233 13.70 -0.08 8.31
CA TRP A 233 14.13 -1.37 7.79
C TRP A 233 15.32 -1.17 6.87
N VAL A 234 16.27 -2.09 6.92
CA VAL A 234 17.46 -2.06 6.08
C VAL A 234 17.66 -3.43 5.44
N ASN A 235 17.79 -3.45 4.12
CA ASN A 235 18.29 -4.61 3.40
C ASN A 235 19.81 -4.62 3.54
N GLU A 236 20.32 -5.40 4.50
CA GLU A 236 21.74 -5.46 4.82
C GLU A 236 22.59 -6.03 3.67
N ALA A 237 22.02 -6.87 2.81
CA ALA A 237 22.72 -7.40 1.65
C ALA A 237 22.99 -6.27 0.64
N GLU A 238 21.99 -5.46 0.34
CA GLU A 238 22.11 -4.33 -0.58
C GLU A 238 22.97 -3.21 0.01
N LEU A 239 22.82 -2.92 1.32
CA LEU A 239 23.63 -1.88 1.99
C LEU A 239 25.14 -2.21 1.93
N ASN A 240 25.49 -3.48 2.05
CA ASN A 240 26.88 -3.95 2.07
C ASN A 240 27.33 -4.54 0.72
N GLY A 241 26.44 -4.52 -0.27
CA GLY A 241 26.62 -5.12 -1.59
C GLY A 241 27.31 -4.19 -2.60
N ALA A 242 27.24 -4.56 -3.85
CA ALA A 242 27.84 -3.80 -4.95
C ALA A 242 26.80 -2.89 -5.62
N PRO A 243 27.03 -1.59 -5.79
CA PRO A 243 26.09 -0.71 -6.45
C PRO A 243 25.67 -1.21 -7.84
N GLY A 244 24.38 -1.23 -8.11
CA GLY A 244 23.78 -1.68 -9.38
C GLY A 244 23.66 -3.21 -9.50
N VAL A 245 23.79 -3.93 -8.40
CA VAL A 245 23.64 -5.38 -8.31
C VAL A 245 22.49 -5.70 -7.35
N ASP A 246 21.70 -6.71 -7.65
CA ASP A 246 20.72 -7.34 -6.76
C ASP A 246 21.47 -8.38 -5.93
N ASP A 247 22.01 -7.94 -4.76
CA ASP A 247 22.91 -8.76 -3.94
C ASP A 247 22.18 -9.80 -3.09
N ASP A 248 20.89 -9.64 -2.83
CA ASP A 248 20.08 -10.61 -2.10
C ASP A 248 19.23 -11.52 -3.01
N GLY A 249 19.22 -11.25 -4.32
CA GLY A 249 18.53 -12.04 -5.32
C GLY A 249 17.00 -11.98 -5.20
N ASN A 250 16.45 -10.87 -4.73
CA ASN A 250 15.01 -10.66 -4.59
C ASN A 250 14.35 -10.14 -5.89
N GLY A 251 15.14 -9.68 -6.86
CA GLY A 251 14.70 -9.12 -8.14
C GLY A 251 14.65 -7.60 -8.18
N TYR A 252 15.16 -6.92 -7.15
CA TYR A 252 15.20 -5.46 -7.04
C TYR A 252 16.61 -5.00 -6.67
N VAL A 253 17.15 -4.04 -7.41
CA VAL A 253 18.54 -3.58 -7.32
C VAL A 253 18.62 -2.41 -6.34
N ASP A 254 19.64 -2.43 -5.47
CA ASP A 254 19.97 -1.34 -4.52
C ASP A 254 18.78 -0.95 -3.60
N ASP A 255 17.92 -1.87 -3.21
CA ASP A 255 16.70 -1.63 -2.41
C ASP A 255 16.97 -1.53 -0.90
N VAL A 256 17.97 -0.73 -0.50
CA VAL A 256 18.49 -0.63 0.87
C VAL A 256 17.42 -0.29 1.93
N TYR A 257 16.53 0.67 1.65
CA TYR A 257 15.46 1.11 2.58
C TYR A 257 14.06 0.78 2.09
N GLY A 258 13.96 0.07 0.99
CA GLY A 258 12.74 -0.21 0.24
C GLY A 258 12.90 0.10 -1.24
N TYR A 259 11.80 0.28 -1.98
CA TYR A 259 11.84 0.41 -3.43
C TYR A 259 10.93 1.51 -3.96
N ASN A 260 11.40 2.22 -4.99
CA ASN A 260 10.67 3.26 -5.71
C ASN A 260 10.07 2.65 -6.99
N PHE A 261 8.78 2.34 -6.95
CA PHE A 261 8.05 1.71 -8.05
C PHE A 261 7.72 2.66 -9.20
N ASP A 262 7.83 3.99 -8.99
CA ASP A 262 7.61 4.97 -10.05
C ASP A 262 8.80 5.06 -11.00
N LYS A 263 10.01 4.93 -10.44
CA LYS A 263 11.27 5.07 -11.16
C LYS A 263 12.00 3.76 -11.36
N ASP A 264 11.46 2.66 -10.85
CA ASP A 264 12.04 1.32 -10.91
C ASP A 264 13.48 1.29 -10.36
N THR A 265 13.67 1.73 -9.12
CA THR A 265 14.98 1.88 -8.49
C THR A 265 14.89 1.77 -6.96
N GLY A 266 15.98 1.34 -6.30
CA GLY A 266 16.12 1.40 -4.84
C GLY A 266 16.28 2.82 -4.27
N ALA A 267 16.48 3.84 -5.11
CA ALA A 267 16.61 5.23 -4.66
C ALA A 267 15.24 5.79 -4.25
N ILE A 268 15.03 5.94 -2.94
CA ILE A 268 13.82 6.53 -2.37
C ILE A 268 13.95 8.06 -2.36
N GLU A 269 12.92 8.73 -2.86
CA GLU A 269 12.77 10.20 -2.77
C GLU A 269 11.91 10.54 -1.56
N PRO A 270 12.31 11.51 -0.71
CA PRO A 270 11.54 11.89 0.46
C PRO A 270 10.17 12.45 0.10
N GLY A 271 9.10 11.85 0.60
CA GLY A 271 7.74 12.36 0.52
C GLY A 271 7.22 12.81 1.90
N GLY A 272 6.67 14.02 1.99
CA GLY A 272 6.20 14.56 3.27
C GLY A 272 5.09 13.73 3.89
N HIS A 273 4.12 13.25 3.09
CA HIS A 273 3.01 12.43 3.54
C HIS A 273 3.47 11.06 4.02
N GLY A 274 4.26 10.33 3.23
CA GLY A 274 4.79 9.02 3.63
C GLY A 274 5.70 9.09 4.86
N THR A 275 6.50 10.16 4.98
CA THR A 275 7.32 10.41 6.17
C THR A 275 6.45 10.63 7.42
N HIS A 276 5.35 11.38 7.30
CA HIS A 276 4.41 11.58 8.41
C HIS A 276 3.71 10.29 8.81
N CYS A 277 3.25 9.48 7.85
CA CYS A 277 2.66 8.17 8.12
C CYS A 277 3.66 7.25 8.84
N ALA A 278 4.91 7.20 8.36
CA ALA A 278 5.99 6.44 8.98
C ALA A 278 6.28 6.90 10.42
N GLY A 279 6.31 8.22 10.66
CA GLY A 279 6.50 8.81 11.99
C GLY A 279 5.38 8.43 12.96
N THR A 280 4.14 8.46 12.52
CA THR A 280 2.99 8.00 13.33
C THR A 280 3.11 6.52 13.71
N ILE A 281 3.64 5.69 12.82
CA ILE A 281 3.84 4.26 13.09
C ILE A 281 5.02 4.05 14.05
N ALA A 282 6.20 4.61 13.76
CA ALA A 282 7.43 4.20 14.41
C ALA A 282 8.49 5.30 14.53
N ALA A 283 8.12 6.59 14.68
CA ALA A 283 9.09 7.57 15.18
C ALA A 283 9.71 7.04 16.48
N VAL A 284 11.01 7.27 16.68
CA VAL A 284 11.77 6.64 17.78
C VAL A 284 11.36 7.27 19.10
N ASN A 285 10.74 6.50 19.97
CA ASN A 285 10.34 6.98 21.31
C ASN A 285 11.55 7.13 22.23
N ASN A 286 11.47 8.07 23.15
CA ASN A 286 12.50 8.35 24.16
C ASN A 286 13.88 8.72 23.61
N ASN A 287 13.94 9.31 22.44
CA ASN A 287 15.19 9.80 21.85
C ASN A 287 15.45 11.30 22.13
N GLY A 288 14.49 11.98 22.76
CA GLY A 288 14.57 13.40 23.15
C GLY A 288 14.37 14.39 22.01
N ILE A 289 13.89 13.93 20.84
CA ILE A 289 13.59 14.77 19.68
C ILE A 289 12.21 14.43 19.10
N GLY A 290 11.60 15.40 18.40
CA GLY A 290 10.40 15.19 17.57
C GLY A 290 9.20 14.63 18.32
N VAL A 291 8.63 13.57 17.77
CA VAL A 291 7.35 12.95 18.13
C VAL A 291 7.52 11.48 18.55
N CYS A 292 6.46 10.87 19.06
CA CYS A 292 6.43 9.42 19.31
C CYS A 292 5.73 8.67 18.20
N GLY A 293 6.24 7.51 17.85
CA GLY A 293 5.51 6.52 17.06
C GLY A 293 4.69 5.58 17.97
N VAL A 294 3.56 5.08 17.47
CA VAL A 294 2.73 4.08 18.17
C VAL A 294 3.55 2.84 18.54
N ALA A 295 4.46 2.44 17.64
CA ALA A 295 5.37 1.31 17.78
C ALA A 295 6.85 1.75 17.71
N GLY A 296 7.18 2.95 18.22
CA GLY A 296 8.52 3.55 18.16
C GLY A 296 9.57 2.95 19.10
N GLY A 297 9.19 1.96 19.92
CA GLY A 297 10.07 1.31 20.87
C GLY A 297 10.23 2.07 22.18
N THR A 298 11.37 1.85 22.85
CA THR A 298 11.70 2.47 24.15
C THR A 298 12.94 3.36 24.10
N GLY A 299 13.45 3.68 22.92
CA GLY A 299 14.72 4.40 22.71
C GLY A 299 15.95 3.51 22.62
N ASN A 300 15.76 2.19 22.65
CA ASN A 300 16.86 1.20 22.60
C ASN A 300 16.97 0.49 21.23
N GLY A 301 16.44 1.08 20.16
CA GLY A 301 16.41 0.46 18.82
C GLY A 301 15.46 -0.73 18.72
N ASP A 302 14.45 -0.81 19.58
CA ASP A 302 13.51 -1.90 19.75
C ASP A 302 12.11 -1.58 19.20
N GLY A 303 11.98 -0.51 18.41
CA GLY A 303 10.76 -0.17 17.69
C GLY A 303 10.51 -1.05 16.46
N ALA A 304 9.29 -1.01 15.92
CA ALA A 304 8.95 -1.61 14.63
C ALA A 304 9.80 -1.00 13.51
N ARG A 305 10.03 -1.76 12.45
CA ARG A 305 10.83 -1.32 11.31
C ARG A 305 9.94 -0.79 10.20
N ILE A 306 10.33 0.31 9.61
CA ILE A 306 9.64 0.95 8.48
C ILE A 306 10.36 0.60 7.18
N MET A 307 9.67 -0.08 6.27
CA MET A 307 10.09 -0.29 4.89
C MET A 307 9.41 0.76 4.02
N SER A 308 10.19 1.54 3.27
CA SER A 308 9.66 2.58 2.39
C SER A 308 9.30 2.00 1.03
N ILE A 309 8.04 2.03 0.67
CA ILE A 309 7.60 1.67 -0.68
C ILE A 309 7.03 2.92 -1.34
N GLN A 310 7.78 3.45 -2.30
CA GLN A 310 7.42 4.69 -2.98
C GLN A 310 6.56 4.43 -4.19
N MET A 311 5.43 5.14 -4.25
CA MET A 311 4.51 5.20 -5.39
C MET A 311 3.96 6.61 -5.54
N ASP A 312 3.76 7.06 -6.78
CA ASP A 312 3.08 8.32 -7.09
C ASP A 312 1.74 8.01 -7.80
N PRO A 313 0.60 8.52 -7.30
CA PRO A 313 -0.69 8.38 -7.96
C PRO A 313 -0.74 8.97 -9.35
N GLY A 314 0.10 9.95 -9.62
CA GLY A 314 0.24 10.59 -10.93
C GLY A 314 1.06 9.78 -11.94
N ALA A 315 1.81 8.79 -11.48
CA ALA A 315 2.65 7.98 -12.35
C ALA A 315 1.82 7.19 -13.37
N ALA A 316 2.16 7.34 -14.63
CA ALA A 316 1.51 6.61 -15.72
C ALA A 316 1.77 5.09 -15.65
N ASP A 317 2.75 4.69 -14.85
CA ASP A 317 3.33 3.37 -14.84
C ASP A 317 3.09 2.59 -13.54
N ALA A 318 2.09 3.00 -12.74
CA ALA A 318 1.87 2.51 -11.39
C ALA A 318 1.87 0.97 -11.27
N ARG A 319 2.99 0.41 -10.81
CA ARG A 319 3.12 -1.01 -10.45
C ARG A 319 2.76 -1.25 -8.98
N TYR A 320 1.73 -0.53 -8.48
CA TYR A 320 1.32 -0.60 -7.06
C TYR A 320 0.91 -2.01 -6.61
N ALA A 321 0.48 -2.87 -7.52
CA ALA A 321 0.23 -4.26 -7.18
C ALA A 321 1.53 -5.02 -6.86
N ASP A 322 2.63 -4.77 -7.58
CA ASP A 322 3.93 -5.40 -7.31
C ASP A 322 4.51 -5.01 -5.94
N ALA A 323 4.16 -3.81 -5.43
CA ALA A 323 4.54 -3.34 -4.10
C ALA A 323 4.18 -4.32 -2.97
N PHE A 324 3.02 -4.98 -3.06
CA PHE A 324 2.61 -5.98 -2.06
C PHE A 324 3.43 -7.27 -2.15
N ALA A 325 3.76 -7.70 -3.37
CA ALA A 325 4.62 -8.85 -3.55
C ALA A 325 6.04 -8.58 -3.03
N TYR A 326 6.58 -7.39 -3.33
CA TYR A 326 7.84 -6.91 -2.79
C TYR A 326 7.84 -6.90 -1.25
N ALA A 327 6.82 -6.27 -0.64
CA ALA A 327 6.69 -6.19 0.81
C ALA A 327 6.69 -7.57 1.48
N ALA A 328 5.93 -8.54 0.92
CA ALA A 328 5.89 -9.91 1.43
C ALA A 328 7.23 -10.62 1.32
N ASP A 329 7.92 -10.46 0.19
CA ASP A 329 9.18 -11.13 -0.12
C ASP A 329 10.33 -10.59 0.76
N ASN A 330 10.25 -9.32 1.17
CA ASN A 330 11.24 -8.66 2.01
C ASN A 330 10.86 -8.60 3.51
N GLY A 331 9.94 -9.46 3.93
CA GLY A 331 9.68 -9.74 5.34
C GLY A 331 8.69 -8.80 6.03
N ALA A 332 8.09 -7.82 5.32
CA ALA A 332 7.01 -7.03 5.91
C ALA A 332 5.81 -7.93 6.24
N VAL A 333 5.18 -7.68 7.39
CA VAL A 333 3.98 -8.40 7.84
C VAL A 333 2.76 -7.48 7.93
N ILE A 334 2.94 -6.18 7.78
CA ILE A 334 1.88 -5.17 7.72
C ILE A 334 2.18 -4.26 6.55
N THR A 335 1.15 -3.90 5.77
CA THR A 335 1.22 -2.76 4.84
C THR A 335 0.33 -1.63 5.34
N SER A 336 0.84 -0.40 5.32
CA SER A 336 0.10 0.82 5.62
C SER A 336 -0.12 1.60 4.33
N ASN A 337 -1.41 1.77 3.95
CA ASN A 337 -1.80 2.27 2.66
C ASN A 337 -2.74 3.47 2.83
N SER A 338 -2.23 4.67 2.60
CA SER A 338 -3.00 5.92 2.71
C SER A 338 -3.49 6.42 1.35
N TRP A 339 -3.95 5.50 0.51
CA TRP A 339 -4.45 5.76 -0.83
C TRP A 339 -5.70 4.94 -1.14
N VAL A 340 -6.42 5.32 -2.19
CA VAL A 340 -7.68 4.72 -2.59
C VAL A 340 -7.75 4.57 -4.12
N LEU A 341 -8.66 3.72 -4.56
CA LEU A 341 -9.11 3.57 -5.94
C LEU A 341 -10.56 4.03 -6.03
N ASP A 342 -10.85 4.97 -6.91
CA ASP A 342 -12.21 5.45 -7.18
C ASP A 342 -12.93 4.45 -8.09
N MET A 343 -13.35 3.34 -7.47
CA MET A 343 -13.96 2.21 -8.16
C MET A 343 -15.03 1.55 -7.30
N ASP A 344 -15.91 0.79 -7.96
CA ASP A 344 -16.98 0.03 -7.31
C ASP A 344 -16.61 -1.44 -7.09
N ALA A 345 -15.41 -1.86 -7.50
CA ALA A 345 -14.90 -3.22 -7.32
C ALA A 345 -13.37 -3.22 -7.19
N MET A 346 -12.84 -4.23 -6.51
CA MET A 346 -11.41 -4.47 -6.41
C MET A 346 -10.83 -4.82 -7.79
N PRO A 347 -9.80 -4.11 -8.29
CA PRO A 347 -9.05 -4.55 -9.46
C PRO A 347 -8.43 -5.92 -9.24
N ALA A 348 -8.49 -6.77 -10.24
CA ALA A 348 -8.11 -8.17 -10.09
C ALA A 348 -6.62 -8.37 -9.80
N ASP A 349 -5.75 -7.51 -10.32
CA ASP A 349 -4.32 -7.50 -10.06
C ASP A 349 -3.99 -7.10 -8.61
N VAL A 350 -4.67 -6.08 -8.09
CA VAL A 350 -4.53 -5.64 -6.68
C VAL A 350 -5.03 -6.75 -5.75
N GLY A 351 -6.17 -7.34 -6.08
CA GLY A 351 -6.70 -8.47 -5.34
C GLY A 351 -5.72 -9.64 -5.28
N ALA A 352 -5.11 -10.01 -6.40
CA ALA A 352 -4.10 -11.08 -6.47
C ALA A 352 -2.84 -10.75 -5.64
N ALA A 353 -2.42 -9.47 -5.64
CA ALA A 353 -1.28 -9.00 -4.86
C ALA A 353 -1.55 -9.04 -3.35
N ILE A 354 -2.75 -8.62 -2.92
CA ILE A 354 -3.18 -8.68 -1.52
C ILE A 354 -3.29 -10.15 -1.07
N ASP A 355 -3.85 -11.04 -1.89
CA ASP A 355 -3.90 -12.48 -1.60
C ASP A 355 -2.50 -13.06 -1.43
N TYR A 356 -1.57 -12.65 -2.29
CA TYR A 356 -0.16 -13.05 -2.17
C TYR A 356 0.46 -12.58 -0.86
N PHE A 357 0.29 -11.30 -0.49
CA PHE A 357 0.81 -10.73 0.75
C PHE A 357 0.20 -11.42 1.98
N ASN A 358 -1.12 -11.55 2.03
CA ASN A 358 -1.84 -12.17 3.14
C ASN A 358 -1.42 -13.63 3.36
N ALA A 359 -1.03 -14.34 2.32
CA ALA A 359 -0.61 -15.73 2.40
C ALA A 359 0.88 -15.94 2.72
N ASN A 360 1.77 -15.04 2.25
CA ASN A 360 3.20 -15.30 2.20
C ASN A 360 4.05 -14.36 3.08
N ALA A 361 3.51 -13.23 3.55
CA ALA A 361 4.24 -12.31 4.42
C ALA A 361 4.79 -13.04 5.66
N GLY A 362 5.98 -12.63 6.13
CA GLY A 362 6.64 -13.24 7.27
C GLY A 362 7.17 -14.66 7.03
N THR A 363 7.32 -15.09 5.77
CA THR A 363 7.91 -16.37 5.40
C THR A 363 9.01 -16.22 4.36
N ASP A 364 9.97 -17.17 4.34
CA ASP A 364 10.98 -17.28 3.30
C ASP A 364 10.38 -17.82 1.98
N GLU A 365 11.24 -18.00 0.96
CA GLU A 365 10.87 -18.53 -0.38
C GLU A 365 10.31 -19.96 -0.31
N ASN A 366 10.58 -20.71 0.74
CA ASN A 366 10.10 -22.06 0.99
C ASN A 366 8.80 -22.10 1.83
N GLY A 367 8.31 -20.93 2.29
CA GLY A 367 7.12 -20.79 3.12
C GLY A 367 7.36 -21.12 4.60
N VAL A 368 8.63 -21.13 5.03
CA VAL A 368 9.01 -21.27 6.45
C VAL A 368 8.87 -19.91 7.12
N GLN A 369 8.21 -19.86 8.25
CA GLN A 369 8.02 -18.61 8.99
C GLN A 369 9.39 -18.06 9.48
N THR A 370 9.67 -16.82 9.10
CA THR A 370 10.87 -16.05 9.49
C THR A 370 10.50 -14.78 10.26
N GLY A 371 9.30 -14.26 10.03
CA GLY A 371 8.77 -13.08 10.72
C GLY A 371 7.97 -13.42 11.98
N PRO A 372 7.43 -12.40 12.67
CA PRO A 372 6.67 -12.56 13.92
C PRO A 372 5.34 -13.29 13.72
N MET A 373 4.85 -13.37 12.51
CA MET A 373 3.64 -14.09 12.12
C MET A 373 3.79 -14.69 10.73
N LYS A 374 2.98 -15.69 10.42
CA LYS A 374 2.81 -16.22 9.07
C LYS A 374 1.58 -15.59 8.43
N GLY A 375 1.74 -15.04 7.24
CA GLY A 375 0.75 -14.21 6.57
C GLY A 375 0.83 -12.75 7.00
N GLY A 376 0.15 -11.86 6.29
CA GLY A 376 0.20 -10.43 6.48
C GLY A 376 -1.15 -9.77 6.73
N LEU A 377 -1.11 -8.48 7.08
CA LEU A 377 -2.27 -7.63 7.27
C LEU A 377 -2.12 -6.37 6.41
N CYS A 378 -3.07 -6.12 5.53
CA CYS A 378 -3.12 -4.90 4.73
C CYS A 378 -4.06 -3.89 5.39
N MET A 379 -3.51 -2.73 5.81
CA MET A 379 -4.27 -1.63 6.39
C MET A 379 -4.52 -0.58 5.32
N PHE A 380 -5.77 -0.17 5.12
CA PHE A 380 -6.13 0.84 4.13
C PHE A 380 -6.97 1.95 4.72
N ALA A 381 -6.67 3.19 4.34
CA ALA A 381 -7.56 4.32 4.60
C ALA A 381 -8.90 4.09 3.91
N ALA A 382 -10.00 4.28 4.66
CA ALA A 382 -11.37 4.09 4.12
C ALA A 382 -11.79 5.17 3.12
N GLY A 383 -11.00 6.23 2.99
CA GLY A 383 -11.23 7.39 2.14
C GLY A 383 -11.58 8.64 2.96
N ASN A 384 -11.51 9.79 2.32
CA ASN A 384 -11.83 11.10 2.90
C ASN A 384 -13.11 11.66 2.29
N TYR A 385 -14.05 12.02 3.16
CA TYR A 385 -15.43 12.40 2.82
C TYR A 385 -15.56 13.53 1.80
N ASN A 386 -14.63 14.46 1.76
CA ASN A 386 -14.79 15.73 1.05
C ASN A 386 -14.15 15.84 -0.33
N THR A 387 -13.64 14.78 -0.89
CA THR A 387 -12.99 14.87 -2.21
C THR A 387 -13.95 15.05 -3.37
N SER A 388 -15.27 14.76 -3.20
CA SER A 388 -16.15 14.60 -4.36
C SER A 388 -17.64 14.91 -4.14
N GLY A 389 -18.04 15.49 -3.00
CA GLY A 389 -19.42 15.93 -2.75
C GLY A 389 -20.33 14.89 -2.07
N PRO A 390 -21.61 15.24 -1.86
CA PRO A 390 -22.56 14.47 -1.04
C PRO A 390 -22.83 13.04 -1.53
N GLN A 391 -22.60 12.75 -2.81
CA GLN A 391 -22.80 11.43 -3.40
C GLN A 391 -21.82 10.36 -2.86
N TYR A 392 -20.76 10.79 -2.19
CA TYR A 392 -19.74 9.89 -1.61
C TYR A 392 -19.87 9.74 -0.09
N GLU A 393 -20.88 10.35 0.50
CA GLU A 393 -21.15 10.25 1.93
C GLU A 393 -21.42 8.80 2.33
N GLY A 394 -20.63 8.28 3.29
CA GLY A 394 -20.75 6.90 3.78
C GLY A 394 -20.15 5.83 2.85
N ARG A 395 -19.55 6.19 1.74
CA ARG A 395 -18.85 5.25 0.87
C ARG A 395 -17.49 4.88 1.47
N ILE A 396 -17.18 3.60 1.51
CA ILE A 396 -15.83 3.08 1.72
C ILE A 396 -15.23 2.80 0.35
N TRP A 397 -14.04 3.33 0.11
CA TRP A 397 -13.35 3.19 -1.16
C TRP A 397 -12.56 1.88 -1.23
N TYR A 398 -12.33 1.36 -2.44
CA TYR A 398 -11.40 0.26 -2.63
C TYR A 398 -9.94 0.75 -2.52
N PRO A 399 -9.00 -0.07 -2.02
CA PRO A 399 -9.16 -1.44 -1.51
C PRO A 399 -9.83 -1.60 -0.14
N ALA A 400 -10.04 -0.52 0.65
CA ALA A 400 -10.58 -0.62 2.02
C ALA A 400 -11.97 -1.30 2.10
N ALA A 401 -12.76 -1.26 1.03
CA ALA A 401 -14.08 -1.92 0.96
C ALA A 401 -14.02 -3.45 0.75
N ASP A 402 -12.83 -4.03 0.60
CA ASP A 402 -12.65 -5.46 0.36
C ASP A 402 -12.42 -6.24 1.66
N ASP A 403 -13.02 -7.42 1.77
CA ASP A 403 -12.95 -8.26 2.99
C ASP A 403 -11.55 -8.82 3.30
N ARG A 404 -10.61 -8.73 2.37
CA ARG A 404 -9.21 -9.18 2.53
C ARG A 404 -8.33 -8.19 3.27
N VAL A 405 -8.81 -6.98 3.54
CA VAL A 405 -8.05 -5.90 4.14
C VAL A 405 -8.73 -5.32 5.38
N ILE A 406 -8.02 -4.52 6.14
CA ILE A 406 -8.54 -3.78 7.28
C ILE A 406 -8.78 -2.34 6.88
N ALA A 407 -10.04 -1.91 6.85
CA ALA A 407 -10.41 -0.53 6.63
C ALA A 407 -10.18 0.31 7.89
N VAL A 408 -9.54 1.46 7.74
CA VAL A 408 -9.28 2.41 8.83
C VAL A 408 -9.97 3.72 8.54
N THR A 409 -10.86 4.14 9.44
CA THR A 409 -11.54 5.43 9.40
C THR A 409 -10.93 6.38 10.43
N SER A 410 -11.13 7.69 10.27
CA SER A 410 -10.67 8.68 11.22
C SER A 410 -11.75 9.04 12.24
N MET A 411 -11.32 9.29 13.49
CA MET A 411 -12.17 9.78 14.58
C MET A 411 -11.59 11.09 15.12
N GLY A 412 -12.46 12.08 15.32
CA GLY A 412 -12.10 13.33 15.93
C GLY A 412 -11.98 13.25 17.46
N PRO A 413 -11.45 14.31 18.11
CA PRO A 413 -11.23 14.36 19.56
C PRO A 413 -12.55 14.46 20.37
N ASP A 414 -13.68 14.39 19.73
CA ASP A 414 -15.03 14.46 20.33
C ASP A 414 -15.86 13.18 20.14
N TYR A 415 -15.23 12.07 19.75
CA TYR A 415 -15.83 10.79 19.37
C TYR A 415 -16.69 10.83 18.10
N LYS A 416 -16.58 11.89 17.30
CA LYS A 416 -17.26 11.93 16.03
C LYS A 416 -16.33 11.51 14.90
N LYS A 417 -16.93 11.10 13.79
CA LYS A 417 -16.19 10.93 12.54
C LYS A 417 -15.46 12.24 12.25
N ALA A 418 -14.16 12.16 11.96
CA ALA A 418 -13.43 13.32 11.47
C ALA A 418 -13.92 13.65 10.05
N ASP A 419 -14.16 14.93 9.80
CA ASP A 419 -14.62 15.45 8.51
C ASP A 419 -13.46 15.56 7.52
#